data_99af473de8eb0f05a23ba65cbdd92c31
#
_entry.id   99af473de8eb0f05a23ba65cbdd92c31
#
_cell.length_a   1.000
_cell.length_b   1.000
_cell.length_c   1.000
_cell.angle_alpha   90.00
_cell.angle_beta   90.00
_cell.angle_gamma   90.00
#
_symmetry.space_group_name_H-M   'P 1'
#
loop_
_entity.id
_entity.type
_entity.pdbx_description
1 polymer ?
#
loop_
_entity_poly.entity_id
_entity_poly.type
_entity_poly.pdbx_seq_one_letter_code
_entity_poly.pdbx_strand_id
1 'polypeptide(L)'
;GFDGFVIGDWNGHGQVDDCTNRSCPSAINAGVDMIMVPEHWKPFLKNTIQQVRDGIIPISRIDDAVSRILRVKIRAGMFEKGLPSIRAYSGRTELLGSTDHREIAREAVRKSLVLMKNNDILPLQPNTHILVTGDGGNDVGKQSGGWTITWQGTGNTNDDFPGATSIFGGIGEAMELVNGSAEYSDDGSWIKRPDVAVVVFGEDPYAEGQGDIPYLNDPDNESTKQIFKKLQDEDVPIVSILLTGRPLWMNSEINSSDAFIVAWLPGSEGGGVADLIVSDKNGDPRYDFTGRLSFPWPKYEVNLKNEALAVDQFILPLGAGMSYKTKSTLPNYLSEKSSV
;
A
#
# COMPACT_ATOMS: atom_id res chain seq x y z
N GLY A 1 1.08 31.73 8.78
CA GLY A 1 -0.18 31.03 8.58
C GLY A 1 -0.28 30.39 7.21
N PHE A 2 -1.28 29.60 6.99
CA PHE A 2 -1.56 28.95 5.70
C PHE A 2 -2.03 30.00 4.66
N ASP A 3 -1.33 30.11 3.53
CA ASP A 3 -1.62 31.09 2.48
C ASP A 3 -2.02 30.43 1.13
N GLY A 4 -2.29 29.13 1.14
CA GLY A 4 -2.92 28.39 0.06
C GLY A 4 -4.45 28.55 0.07
N PHE A 5 -5.16 27.66 -0.61
CA PHE A 5 -6.61 27.57 -0.59
C PHE A 5 -7.08 26.18 -0.10
N VAL A 6 -8.28 26.13 0.47
CA VAL A 6 -8.91 24.90 0.93
C VAL A 6 -9.87 24.40 -0.15
N ILE A 7 -9.67 23.14 -0.58
CA ILE A 7 -10.59 22.44 -1.49
C ILE A 7 -11.38 21.39 -0.70
N GLY A 8 -12.69 21.30 -0.94
CA GLY A 8 -13.52 20.23 -0.39
C GLY A 8 -13.35 18.92 -1.16
N ASP A 9 -13.77 17.83 -0.54
CA ASP A 9 -13.81 16.51 -1.18
C ASP A 9 -15.10 16.32 -2.01
N TRP A 10 -15.21 15.21 -2.76
CA TRP A 10 -16.34 14.82 -3.60
C TRP A 10 -17.66 14.86 -2.82
N ASN A 11 -18.50 15.84 -3.15
CA ASN A 11 -19.75 16.11 -2.41
C ASN A 11 -19.59 16.27 -0.88
N GLY A 12 -18.38 16.47 -0.36
CA GLY A 12 -18.10 16.56 1.08
C GLY A 12 -18.85 17.67 1.78
N HIS A 13 -19.13 18.78 1.07
CA HIS A 13 -19.99 19.87 1.60
C HIS A 13 -21.43 19.41 1.92
N GLY A 14 -21.93 18.40 1.20
CA GLY A 14 -23.27 17.85 1.43
C GLY A 14 -23.38 16.98 2.69
N GLN A 15 -22.25 16.65 3.33
CA GLN A 15 -22.19 15.89 4.59
C GLN A 15 -22.17 16.79 5.84
N VAL A 16 -22.06 18.11 5.64
CA VAL A 16 -22.13 19.09 6.73
C VAL A 16 -23.59 19.26 7.16
N ASP A 17 -23.85 19.39 8.46
CA ASP A 17 -25.20 19.62 9.01
C ASP A 17 -25.86 20.83 8.33
N ASP A 18 -27.14 20.70 8.04
CA ASP A 18 -27.97 21.70 7.33
C ASP A 18 -27.52 22.00 5.88
N CYS A 19 -26.66 21.17 5.32
CA CYS A 19 -26.21 21.29 3.93
C CYS A 19 -26.80 20.19 3.02
N THR A 20 -26.69 20.43 1.74
CA THR A 20 -26.98 19.45 0.67
C THR A 20 -25.96 19.58 -0.44
N ASN A 21 -25.86 18.59 -1.33
CA ASN A 21 -25.00 18.68 -2.53
C ASN A 21 -25.33 19.86 -3.44
N ARG A 22 -26.47 20.55 -3.22
CA ARG A 22 -26.94 21.70 -4.00
C ARG A 22 -26.76 23.04 -3.29
N SER A 23 -26.39 23.03 -2.00
CA SER A 23 -26.32 24.26 -1.19
C SER A 23 -25.61 24.01 0.13
N CYS A 24 -24.55 24.77 0.40
CA CYS A 24 -23.84 24.72 1.69
C CYS A 24 -23.14 26.05 1.99
N PRO A 25 -23.88 27.11 2.41
CA PRO A 25 -23.23 28.37 2.75
C PRO A 25 -22.33 28.28 3.97
N SER A 26 -22.60 27.36 4.90
CA SER A 26 -21.79 27.17 6.11
C SER A 26 -20.37 26.71 5.79
N ALA A 27 -20.18 25.77 4.87
CA ALA A 27 -18.85 25.33 4.45
C ALA A 27 -18.03 26.47 3.79
N ILE A 28 -18.68 27.26 2.93
CA ILE A 28 -18.05 28.43 2.28
C ILE A 28 -17.66 29.47 3.33
N ASN A 29 -18.56 29.79 4.25
CA ASN A 29 -18.31 30.75 5.33
C ASN A 29 -17.25 30.27 6.32
N ALA A 30 -17.13 28.95 6.52
CA ALA A 30 -16.09 28.34 7.35
C ALA A 30 -14.69 28.37 6.70
N GLY A 31 -14.59 28.71 5.40
CA GLY A 31 -13.29 28.90 4.74
C GLY A 31 -12.97 27.88 3.65
N VAL A 32 -13.92 27.06 3.21
CA VAL A 32 -13.71 26.23 2.01
C VAL A 32 -13.76 27.13 0.78
N ASP A 33 -12.66 27.21 0.07
CA ASP A 33 -12.45 28.13 -1.06
C ASP A 33 -12.89 27.54 -2.40
N MET A 34 -12.77 26.23 -2.57
CA MET A 34 -13.15 25.51 -3.77
C MET A 34 -13.98 24.28 -3.40
N ILE A 35 -15.16 24.15 -3.99
CA ILE A 35 -16.10 23.07 -3.71
C ILE A 35 -16.05 22.02 -4.82
N MET A 36 -15.91 20.76 -4.43
CA MET A 36 -16.00 19.62 -5.36
C MET A 36 -17.45 19.14 -5.43
N VAL A 37 -18.16 19.53 -6.47
CA VAL A 37 -19.59 19.25 -6.68
C VAL A 37 -19.84 18.74 -8.10
N PRO A 38 -19.55 17.46 -8.39
CA PRO A 38 -19.51 16.95 -9.76
C PRO A 38 -20.89 16.86 -10.42
N GLU A 39 -21.92 16.35 -9.75
CA GLU A 39 -23.23 16.11 -10.38
C GLU A 39 -24.16 17.33 -10.25
N HIS A 40 -24.15 18.02 -9.12
CA HIS A 40 -25.10 19.09 -8.81
C HIS A 40 -24.52 20.50 -8.94
N TRP A 41 -23.47 20.69 -9.76
CA TRP A 41 -22.77 21.97 -9.87
C TRP A 41 -23.67 23.13 -10.38
N LYS A 42 -24.62 22.87 -11.30
CA LYS A 42 -25.51 23.92 -11.81
C LYS A 42 -26.45 24.48 -10.73
N PRO A 43 -27.24 23.64 -10.00
CA PRO A 43 -28.04 24.13 -8.88
C PRO A 43 -27.19 24.68 -7.75
N PHE A 44 -26.01 24.10 -7.44
CA PHE A 44 -25.10 24.63 -6.45
C PHE A 44 -24.66 26.06 -6.78
N LEU A 45 -24.20 26.30 -7.99
CA LEU A 45 -23.81 27.64 -8.44
C LEU A 45 -24.97 28.64 -8.36
N LYS A 46 -26.17 28.26 -8.83
CA LYS A 46 -27.36 29.11 -8.78
C LYS A 46 -27.71 29.50 -7.33
N ASN A 47 -27.71 28.54 -6.42
CA ASN A 47 -28.04 28.77 -5.01
C ASN A 47 -26.96 29.62 -4.33
N THR A 48 -25.68 29.36 -4.58
CA THR A 48 -24.57 30.14 -4.03
C THR A 48 -24.61 31.60 -4.49
N ILE A 49 -24.90 31.87 -5.76
CA ILE A 49 -25.09 33.24 -6.29
C ILE A 49 -26.25 33.93 -5.55
N GLN A 50 -27.39 33.24 -5.32
CA GLN A 50 -28.49 33.81 -4.61
C GLN A 50 -28.13 34.10 -3.14
N GLN A 51 -27.44 33.17 -2.45
CA GLN A 51 -26.98 33.35 -1.08
C GLN A 51 -26.01 34.54 -0.90
N VAL A 52 -25.16 34.80 -1.91
CA VAL A 52 -24.33 36.02 -1.92
C VAL A 52 -25.20 37.27 -2.06
N ARG A 53 -26.20 37.27 -2.97
CA ARG A 53 -27.12 38.40 -3.17
C ARG A 53 -27.97 38.70 -1.91
N ASP A 54 -28.32 37.65 -1.20
CA ASP A 54 -29.14 37.76 0.05
C ASP A 54 -28.26 38.08 1.29
N GLY A 55 -26.92 38.19 1.10
CA GLY A 55 -25.97 38.47 2.19
C GLY A 55 -25.71 37.29 3.14
N ILE A 56 -26.17 36.08 2.83
CA ILE A 56 -25.92 34.88 3.61
C ILE A 56 -24.43 34.50 3.51
N ILE A 57 -23.86 34.65 2.34
CA ILE A 57 -22.41 34.54 2.09
C ILE A 57 -21.89 35.97 1.82
N PRO A 58 -21.02 36.53 2.66
CA PRO A 58 -20.45 37.85 2.42
C PRO A 58 -19.59 37.84 1.14
N ILE A 59 -19.74 38.90 0.33
CA ILE A 59 -18.92 39.02 -0.88
C ILE A 59 -17.41 38.99 -0.58
N SER A 60 -16.99 39.53 0.56
CA SER A 60 -15.62 39.47 1.02
C SER A 60 -15.09 38.04 1.20
N ARG A 61 -15.97 37.07 1.53
CA ARG A 61 -15.59 35.66 1.62
C ARG A 61 -15.30 35.07 0.23
N ILE A 62 -16.08 35.47 -0.77
CA ILE A 62 -15.84 35.08 -2.17
C ILE A 62 -14.56 35.71 -2.70
N ASP A 63 -14.32 36.99 -2.40
CA ASP A 63 -13.11 37.69 -2.79
C ASP A 63 -11.84 37.05 -2.17
N ASP A 64 -11.91 36.62 -0.91
CA ASP A 64 -10.81 35.88 -0.25
C ASP A 64 -10.58 34.53 -0.92
N ALA A 65 -11.63 33.72 -1.19
CA ALA A 65 -11.50 32.45 -1.88
C ALA A 65 -10.86 32.61 -3.26
N VAL A 66 -11.35 33.55 -4.08
CA VAL A 66 -10.82 33.83 -5.41
C VAL A 66 -9.37 34.29 -5.32
N SER A 67 -9.05 35.18 -4.38
CA SER A 67 -7.68 35.68 -4.19
C SER A 67 -6.71 34.56 -3.80
N ARG A 68 -7.10 33.62 -2.95
CA ARG A 68 -6.31 32.45 -2.57
C ARG A 68 -6.08 31.52 -3.75
N ILE A 69 -7.13 31.17 -4.48
CA ILE A 69 -7.04 30.31 -5.68
C ILE A 69 -6.14 30.94 -6.74
N LEU A 70 -6.34 32.24 -7.05
CA LEU A 70 -5.54 32.94 -8.05
C LEU A 70 -4.08 33.06 -7.62
N ARG A 71 -3.81 33.33 -6.35
CA ARG A 71 -2.44 33.38 -5.80
C ARG A 71 -1.68 32.09 -6.05
N VAL A 72 -2.28 30.93 -5.77
CA VAL A 72 -1.65 29.64 -6.01
C VAL A 72 -1.43 29.40 -7.50
N LYS A 73 -2.41 29.72 -8.35
CA LYS A 73 -2.28 29.59 -9.82
C LYS A 73 -1.18 30.47 -10.39
N ILE A 74 -1.06 31.71 -9.91
CA ILE A 74 -0.01 32.64 -10.32
C ILE A 74 1.36 32.14 -9.87
N ARG A 75 1.50 31.75 -8.61
CA ARG A 75 2.76 31.17 -8.07
C ARG A 75 3.20 29.92 -8.83
N ALA A 76 2.23 29.10 -9.27
CA ALA A 76 2.49 27.93 -10.10
C ALA A 76 2.84 28.27 -11.57
N GLY A 77 2.80 29.54 -11.96
CA GLY A 77 3.08 30.01 -13.33
C GLY A 77 2.07 29.51 -14.36
N MET A 78 0.81 29.28 -13.95
CA MET A 78 -0.18 28.67 -14.84
C MET A 78 -0.57 29.55 -15.99
N PHE A 79 -0.49 30.88 -15.81
CA PHE A 79 -0.85 31.86 -16.83
C PHE A 79 0.26 32.08 -17.88
N GLU A 80 1.53 31.85 -17.49
CA GLU A 80 2.72 32.04 -18.30
C GLU A 80 3.16 30.78 -19.05
N LYS A 81 2.79 29.59 -18.57
CA LYS A 81 3.25 28.30 -19.14
C LYS A 81 2.67 27.94 -20.51
N GLY A 82 1.75 28.73 -21.04
CA GLY A 82 1.08 28.43 -22.29
C GLY A 82 0.15 27.23 -22.24
N LEU A 83 -0.34 26.79 -23.39
CA LEU A 83 -1.25 25.67 -23.50
C LEU A 83 -0.59 24.34 -22.99
N PRO A 84 -1.33 23.46 -22.35
CA PRO A 84 -0.80 22.16 -21.92
C PRO A 84 -0.11 21.36 -23.03
N SER A 85 -0.65 21.41 -24.25
CA SER A 85 -0.13 20.67 -25.42
C SER A 85 1.26 21.08 -25.89
N ILE A 86 1.74 22.30 -25.52
CA ILE A 86 3.07 22.78 -25.90
C ILE A 86 4.08 22.78 -24.76
N ARG A 87 3.73 22.25 -23.60
CA ARG A 87 4.65 22.14 -22.45
C ARG A 87 5.71 21.07 -22.68
N ALA A 88 6.88 21.23 -22.05
CA ALA A 88 8.08 20.42 -22.28
C ALA A 88 7.87 18.89 -22.21
N TYR A 89 6.93 18.43 -21.36
CA TYR A 89 6.65 17.01 -21.19
C TYR A 89 5.37 16.53 -21.86
N SER A 90 4.67 17.41 -22.59
CA SER A 90 3.42 17.04 -23.25
C SER A 90 3.68 16.04 -24.38
N GLY A 91 2.97 14.91 -24.34
CA GLY A 91 3.09 13.86 -25.34
C GLY A 91 4.36 12.99 -25.21
N ARG A 92 5.23 13.25 -24.23
CA ARG A 92 6.46 12.46 -24.01
C ARG A 92 6.15 11.19 -23.19
N THR A 93 5.40 10.28 -23.81
CA THR A 93 4.97 9.03 -23.15
C THR A 93 6.13 8.08 -22.83
N GLU A 94 7.27 8.23 -23.52
CA GLU A 94 8.49 7.47 -23.26
C GLU A 94 9.10 7.71 -21.88
N LEU A 95 8.69 8.78 -21.19
CA LEU A 95 9.12 9.04 -19.82
C LEU A 95 8.34 8.24 -18.78
N LEU A 96 7.13 7.79 -19.12
CA LEU A 96 6.31 7.00 -18.22
C LEU A 96 6.91 5.60 -18.08
N GLY A 97 7.24 5.20 -16.85
CA GLY A 97 7.86 3.92 -16.60
C GLY A 97 9.26 3.75 -17.24
N SER A 98 9.96 4.88 -17.53
CA SER A 98 11.36 4.82 -17.99
C SER A 98 12.23 4.08 -16.97
N THR A 99 13.36 3.52 -17.45
CA THR A 99 14.29 2.76 -16.60
C THR A 99 14.70 3.53 -15.34
N ASP A 100 15.01 4.82 -15.48
CA ASP A 100 15.41 5.66 -14.34
C ASP A 100 14.29 5.82 -13.32
N HIS A 101 13.04 5.99 -13.78
CA HIS A 101 11.88 6.09 -12.89
C HIS A 101 11.58 4.76 -12.18
N ARG A 102 11.69 3.66 -12.90
CA ARG A 102 11.49 2.32 -12.34
C ARG A 102 12.57 1.96 -11.32
N GLU A 103 13.83 2.34 -11.56
CA GLU A 103 14.90 2.10 -10.58
C GLU A 103 14.68 2.87 -9.28
N ILE A 104 14.18 4.11 -9.35
CA ILE A 104 13.78 4.88 -8.16
C ILE A 104 12.63 4.17 -7.43
N ALA A 105 11.62 3.67 -8.15
CA ALA A 105 10.51 2.93 -7.56
C ALA A 105 10.98 1.62 -6.91
N ARG A 106 11.88 0.87 -7.58
CA ARG A 106 12.50 -0.35 -7.06
C ARG A 106 13.35 -0.08 -5.81
N GLU A 107 14.09 1.03 -5.78
CA GLU A 107 14.81 1.47 -4.58
C GLU A 107 13.84 1.81 -3.44
N ALA A 108 12.71 2.47 -3.73
CA ALA A 108 11.69 2.77 -2.73
C ALA A 108 11.12 1.48 -2.12
N VAL A 109 10.86 0.45 -2.93
CA VAL A 109 10.45 -0.88 -2.44
C VAL A 109 11.52 -1.45 -1.50
N ARG A 110 12.79 -1.53 -1.93
CA ARG A 110 13.89 -2.03 -1.07
C ARG A 110 13.96 -1.31 0.27
N LYS A 111 13.70 -0.01 0.30
CA LYS A 111 13.78 0.82 1.52
C LYS A 111 12.54 0.74 2.40
N SER A 112 11.40 0.30 1.88
CA SER A 112 10.13 0.26 2.62
C SER A 112 9.85 -1.08 3.27
N LEU A 113 10.37 -2.20 2.75
CA LEU A 113 10.13 -3.53 3.29
C LEU A 113 10.68 -3.66 4.72
N VAL A 114 9.85 -4.24 5.60
CA VAL A 114 10.20 -4.44 7.01
C VAL A 114 10.37 -5.92 7.30
N LEU A 115 11.58 -6.34 7.65
CA LEU A 115 11.86 -7.69 8.15
C LEU A 115 11.47 -7.76 9.63
N MET A 116 10.51 -8.61 9.99
CA MET A 116 10.05 -8.79 11.37
C MET A 116 10.64 -10.04 12.03
N LYS A 117 10.87 -11.10 11.24
CA LYS A 117 11.40 -12.38 11.71
C LYS A 117 12.34 -12.96 10.65
N ASN A 118 13.45 -13.54 11.07
CA ASN A 118 14.33 -14.37 10.24
C ASN A 118 15.07 -15.36 11.13
N ASN A 119 14.77 -16.65 10.95
CA ASN A 119 15.42 -17.77 11.60
C ASN A 119 16.54 -18.33 10.70
N ASP A 120 17.38 -17.45 10.17
CA ASP A 120 18.51 -17.77 9.29
C ASP A 120 18.13 -18.41 7.94
N ILE A 121 16.85 -18.30 7.51
CA ILE A 121 16.42 -18.80 6.19
C ILE A 121 16.73 -17.82 5.06
N LEU A 122 16.75 -16.52 5.35
CA LEU A 122 17.11 -15.47 4.40
C LEU A 122 18.56 -15.03 4.58
N PRO A 123 19.25 -14.66 3.49
CA PRO A 123 18.78 -14.63 2.11
C PRO A 123 18.65 -16.03 1.50
N LEU A 124 17.70 -16.19 0.53
CA LEU A 124 17.55 -17.41 -0.25
C LEU A 124 18.84 -17.73 -0.99
N GLN A 125 19.33 -18.96 -0.82
CA GLN A 125 20.68 -19.34 -1.25
C GLN A 125 20.76 -19.69 -2.75
N PRO A 126 21.97 -19.63 -3.37
CA PRO A 126 22.17 -20.08 -4.74
C PRO A 126 21.81 -21.56 -4.92
N ASN A 127 21.45 -21.93 -6.15
CA ASN A 127 21.12 -23.31 -6.56
C ASN A 127 19.90 -23.92 -5.86
N THR A 128 19.07 -23.14 -5.16
CA THR A 128 17.84 -23.59 -4.53
C THR A 128 16.65 -23.51 -5.49
N HIS A 129 15.63 -24.34 -5.23
CA HIS A 129 14.36 -24.34 -5.93
C HIS A 129 13.28 -23.74 -5.02
N ILE A 130 12.67 -22.65 -5.45
CA ILE A 130 11.71 -21.86 -4.67
C ILE A 130 10.30 -22.10 -5.20
N LEU A 131 9.35 -22.43 -4.31
CA LEU A 131 7.93 -22.31 -4.59
C LEU A 131 7.48 -20.90 -4.19
N VAL A 132 6.95 -20.11 -5.11
CA VAL A 132 6.18 -18.90 -4.79
C VAL A 132 4.71 -19.26 -4.80
N THR A 133 3.99 -18.97 -3.74
CA THR A 133 2.59 -19.35 -3.59
C THR A 133 1.78 -18.29 -2.86
N GLY A 134 0.46 -18.48 -2.82
CA GLY A 134 -0.49 -17.51 -2.28
C GLY A 134 -0.96 -16.50 -3.32
N ASP A 135 -2.08 -15.87 -3.02
CA ASP A 135 -2.84 -15.02 -3.92
C ASP A 135 -2.13 -13.71 -4.33
N GLY A 136 -1.13 -13.29 -3.55
CA GLY A 136 -0.29 -12.12 -3.87
C GLY A 136 0.98 -12.44 -4.66
N GLY A 137 1.30 -13.73 -4.88
CA GLY A 137 2.58 -14.15 -5.47
C GLY A 137 2.78 -13.64 -6.89
N ASN A 138 1.74 -13.70 -7.71
CA ASN A 138 1.78 -13.28 -9.10
C ASN A 138 0.62 -12.34 -9.45
N ASP A 139 0.31 -11.39 -8.57
CA ASP A 139 -0.77 -10.41 -8.74
C ASP A 139 -0.25 -8.98 -8.55
N VAL A 140 -0.05 -8.27 -9.68
CA VAL A 140 0.40 -6.86 -9.68
C VAL A 140 -0.71 -5.93 -9.19
N GLY A 141 -1.97 -6.27 -9.39
CA GLY A 141 -3.11 -5.52 -8.86
C GLY A 141 -3.09 -5.51 -7.33
N LYS A 142 -2.95 -6.69 -6.70
CA LYS A 142 -2.88 -6.84 -5.25
C LYS A 142 -1.67 -6.12 -4.65
N GLN A 143 -0.50 -6.21 -5.27
CA GLN A 143 0.69 -5.50 -4.80
C GLN A 143 0.66 -3.97 -5.05
N SER A 144 -0.27 -3.47 -5.86
CA SER A 144 -0.46 -2.04 -6.14
C SER A 144 -1.48 -1.35 -5.24
N GLY A 145 -2.53 -2.06 -4.83
CA GLY A 145 -3.56 -1.56 -3.92
C GLY A 145 -4.61 -0.66 -4.54
N GLY A 146 -5.42 -0.02 -3.69
CA GLY A 146 -6.50 0.87 -4.08
C GLY A 146 -6.03 2.14 -4.80
N TRP A 147 -6.96 2.82 -5.49
CA TRP A 147 -6.69 3.99 -6.33
C TRP A 147 -5.70 3.73 -7.48
N THR A 148 -5.50 2.47 -7.84
CA THR A 148 -4.66 2.07 -8.96
C THR A 148 -5.55 1.56 -10.09
N ILE A 149 -5.57 2.26 -11.24
CA ILE A 149 -6.41 2.03 -12.43
C ILE A 149 -7.90 2.16 -12.11
N THR A 150 -8.42 1.38 -11.16
CA THR A 150 -9.81 1.47 -10.67
C THR A 150 -9.84 2.09 -9.28
N TRP A 151 -11.00 2.59 -8.85
CA TRP A 151 -11.15 3.23 -7.54
C TRP A 151 -10.73 2.30 -6.39
N GLN A 152 -11.30 1.10 -6.35
CA GLN A 152 -10.96 0.14 -5.29
C GLN A 152 -9.65 -0.62 -5.58
N GLY A 153 -9.09 -0.53 -6.79
CA GLY A 153 -7.91 -1.29 -7.20
C GLY A 153 -8.22 -2.75 -7.56
N THR A 154 -9.50 -3.15 -7.48
CA THR A 154 -9.97 -4.51 -7.79
C THR A 154 -10.33 -4.69 -9.26
N GLY A 155 -10.38 -5.96 -9.72
CA GLY A 155 -10.75 -6.32 -11.09
C GLY A 155 -9.66 -6.07 -12.13
N ASN A 156 -8.46 -5.69 -11.71
CA ASN A 156 -7.30 -5.55 -12.58
C ASN A 156 -6.58 -6.91 -12.72
N THR A 157 -5.92 -7.10 -13.84
CA THR A 157 -5.06 -8.25 -14.14
C THR A 157 -3.64 -7.77 -14.41
N ASN A 158 -2.65 -8.65 -14.45
CA ASN A 158 -1.27 -8.26 -14.76
C ASN A 158 -1.13 -7.56 -16.13
N ASP A 159 -2.03 -7.83 -17.08
CA ASP A 159 -2.03 -7.19 -18.41
C ASP A 159 -2.38 -5.69 -18.35
N ASP A 160 -3.05 -5.25 -17.28
CA ASP A 160 -3.38 -3.83 -17.05
C ASP A 160 -2.18 -3.01 -16.56
N PHE A 161 -1.05 -3.67 -16.22
CA PHE A 161 0.17 -3.07 -15.70
C PHE A 161 1.38 -3.30 -16.63
N PRO A 162 1.39 -2.73 -17.84
CA PRO A 162 2.44 -2.98 -18.80
C PRO A 162 3.82 -2.60 -18.25
N GLY A 163 4.74 -3.56 -18.28
CA GLY A 163 6.11 -3.38 -17.79
C GLY A 163 6.28 -3.54 -16.27
N ALA A 164 5.22 -3.80 -15.50
CA ALA A 164 5.35 -4.14 -14.07
C ALA A 164 5.95 -5.55 -13.90
N THR A 165 6.56 -5.77 -12.75
CA THR A 165 7.11 -7.06 -12.34
C THR A 165 6.36 -7.55 -11.11
N SER A 166 5.76 -8.74 -11.17
CA SER A 166 5.19 -9.38 -9.99
C SER A 166 6.28 -9.85 -9.03
N ILE A 167 5.92 -10.16 -7.78
CA ILE A 167 6.87 -10.72 -6.81
C ILE A 167 7.44 -12.04 -7.32
N PHE A 168 6.59 -12.92 -7.87
CA PHE A 168 7.03 -14.16 -8.52
C PHE A 168 8.01 -13.89 -9.67
N GLY A 169 7.68 -12.97 -10.58
CA GLY A 169 8.56 -12.60 -11.68
C GLY A 169 9.92 -12.11 -11.20
N GLY A 170 9.95 -11.23 -10.19
CA GLY A 170 11.17 -10.72 -9.60
C GLY A 170 12.01 -11.80 -8.91
N ILE A 171 11.40 -12.73 -8.17
CA ILE A 171 12.08 -13.87 -7.55
C ILE A 171 12.63 -14.80 -8.62
N GLY A 172 11.85 -15.12 -9.66
CA GLY A 172 12.30 -15.97 -10.77
C GLY A 172 13.55 -15.42 -11.45
N GLU A 173 13.53 -14.16 -11.86
CA GLU A 173 14.70 -13.46 -12.44
C GLU A 173 15.92 -13.48 -11.51
N ALA A 174 15.71 -13.21 -10.22
CA ALA A 174 16.80 -13.17 -9.26
C ALA A 174 17.40 -14.56 -8.98
N MET A 175 16.55 -15.61 -8.92
CA MET A 175 17.01 -17.00 -8.72
C MET A 175 17.80 -17.52 -9.93
N GLU A 176 17.39 -17.21 -11.16
CA GLU A 176 18.13 -17.57 -12.36
C GLU A 176 19.58 -17.01 -12.35
N LEU A 177 19.76 -15.79 -11.85
CA LEU A 177 21.08 -15.17 -11.75
C LEU A 177 22.03 -15.91 -10.79
N VAL A 178 21.50 -16.71 -9.86
CA VAL A 178 22.28 -17.49 -8.88
C VAL A 178 22.13 -19.00 -9.11
N ASN A 179 21.79 -19.43 -10.32
CA ASN A 179 21.59 -20.81 -10.76
C ASN A 179 20.51 -21.57 -9.97
N GLY A 180 19.56 -20.87 -9.35
CA GLY A 180 18.36 -21.42 -8.74
C GLY A 180 17.21 -21.44 -9.72
N SER A 181 16.02 -21.76 -9.22
CA SER A 181 14.76 -21.74 -9.98
C SER A 181 13.58 -21.38 -9.09
N ALA A 182 12.53 -20.87 -9.70
CA ALA A 182 11.26 -20.63 -9.01
C ALA A 182 10.10 -21.22 -9.81
N GLU A 183 9.11 -21.78 -9.12
CA GLU A 183 7.82 -22.13 -9.70
C GLU A 183 6.70 -21.42 -8.94
N TYR A 184 5.55 -21.24 -9.60
CA TYR A 184 4.39 -20.58 -9.02
C TYR A 184 3.19 -21.51 -8.93
N SER A 185 2.46 -21.40 -7.81
CA SER A 185 1.21 -22.11 -7.61
C SER A 185 0.31 -21.32 -6.63
N ASP A 186 -0.96 -21.13 -6.97
CA ASP A 186 -1.91 -20.40 -6.11
C ASP A 186 -2.23 -21.17 -4.81
N ASP A 187 -2.19 -22.51 -4.84
CA ASP A 187 -2.68 -23.39 -3.78
C ASP A 187 -1.59 -24.11 -2.99
N GLY A 188 -0.33 -23.71 -3.17
CA GLY A 188 0.80 -24.36 -2.53
C GLY A 188 1.11 -25.77 -3.06
N SER A 189 0.65 -26.14 -4.25
CA SER A 189 1.08 -27.35 -4.94
C SER A 189 2.43 -27.12 -5.62
N TRP A 190 3.17 -28.18 -5.89
CA TRP A 190 4.45 -28.09 -6.62
C TRP A 190 4.62 -29.28 -7.57
N ILE A 191 5.43 -29.07 -8.60
CA ILE A 191 5.85 -30.13 -9.51
C ILE A 191 7.10 -30.81 -8.93
N LYS A 192 8.04 -30.01 -8.44
CA LYS A 192 9.24 -30.48 -7.75
C LYS A 192 9.22 -29.96 -6.32
N ARG A 193 9.49 -30.86 -5.33
CA ARG A 193 9.55 -30.44 -3.91
C ARG A 193 10.49 -29.24 -3.77
N PRO A 194 10.00 -28.11 -3.25
CA PRO A 194 10.81 -26.91 -3.10
C PRO A 194 11.77 -27.05 -1.90
N ASP A 195 12.89 -26.34 -1.97
CA ASP A 195 13.80 -26.16 -0.85
C ASP A 195 13.25 -25.15 0.16
N VAL A 196 12.52 -24.13 -0.34
CA VAL A 196 11.85 -23.08 0.45
C VAL A 196 10.57 -22.65 -0.28
N ALA A 197 9.51 -22.39 0.47
CA ALA A 197 8.30 -21.75 -0.03
C ALA A 197 8.26 -20.27 0.37
N VAL A 198 7.96 -19.40 -0.59
CA VAL A 198 7.66 -17.99 -0.37
C VAL A 198 6.16 -17.80 -0.50
N VAL A 199 5.48 -17.63 0.63
CA VAL A 199 4.03 -17.43 0.69
C VAL A 199 3.72 -15.94 0.68
N VAL A 200 3.09 -15.45 -0.39
CA VAL A 200 2.71 -14.04 -0.57
C VAL A 200 1.21 -13.91 -0.44
N PHE A 201 0.75 -13.17 0.54
CA PHE A 201 -0.66 -13.05 0.90
C PHE A 201 -0.95 -11.69 1.54
N GLY A 202 -2.20 -11.40 1.80
CA GLY A 202 -2.63 -10.19 2.52
C GLY A 202 -3.95 -9.64 2.01
N GLU A 203 -4.20 -8.36 2.31
CA GLU A 203 -5.46 -7.71 1.98
C GLU A 203 -5.66 -7.57 0.47
N ASP A 204 -6.89 -7.79 0.00
CA ASP A 204 -7.28 -7.36 -1.33
C ASP A 204 -7.20 -5.84 -1.46
N PRO A 205 -6.99 -5.30 -2.67
CA PRO A 205 -6.99 -3.86 -2.87
C PRO A 205 -8.27 -3.19 -2.38
N TYR A 206 -8.14 -2.09 -1.69
CA TYR A 206 -9.25 -1.28 -1.21
C TYR A 206 -8.97 0.21 -1.25
N ALA A 207 -10.03 1.00 -1.35
CA ALA A 207 -10.07 2.41 -1.09
C ALA A 207 -11.19 2.70 -0.07
N GLU A 208 -11.71 3.92 -0.08
CA GLU A 208 -12.75 4.41 0.81
C GLU A 208 -13.94 3.46 0.97
N GLY A 209 -14.39 3.28 2.19
CA GLY A 209 -15.52 2.44 2.56
C GLY A 209 -15.21 0.95 2.58
N GLN A 210 -14.68 0.38 1.49
CA GLN A 210 -14.27 -1.03 1.47
C GLN A 210 -13.06 -1.31 2.36
N GLY A 211 -12.22 -0.30 2.59
CA GLY A 211 -11.10 -0.39 3.52
C GLY A 211 -11.48 -0.29 4.99
N ASP A 212 -12.75 -0.02 5.31
CA ASP A 212 -13.20 0.14 6.69
C ASP A 212 -13.44 -1.24 7.32
N ILE A 213 -12.53 -1.67 8.18
CA ILE A 213 -12.65 -2.92 8.94
C ILE A 213 -12.86 -2.64 10.43
N PRO A 214 -13.69 -3.44 11.13
CA PRO A 214 -13.91 -3.26 12.56
C PRO A 214 -12.78 -3.80 13.42
N TYR A 215 -12.02 -4.77 12.91
CA TYR A 215 -10.92 -5.44 13.60
C TYR A 215 -9.66 -5.43 12.75
N LEU A 216 -8.49 -5.29 13.38
CA LEU A 216 -7.18 -5.39 12.69
C LEU A 216 -6.79 -6.88 12.51
N ASN A 217 -7.51 -7.57 11.65
CA ASN A 217 -7.21 -8.94 11.24
C ASN A 217 -7.42 -9.09 9.72
N ASP A 218 -6.96 -10.20 9.17
CA ASP A 218 -7.28 -10.61 7.80
C ASP A 218 -8.42 -11.64 7.85
N PRO A 219 -9.67 -11.26 7.55
CA PRO A 219 -10.83 -12.13 7.69
C PRO A 219 -10.89 -13.25 6.64
N ASP A 220 -10.27 -13.08 5.48
CA ASP A 220 -10.40 -14.00 4.33
C ASP A 220 -9.20 -14.95 4.18
N ASN A 221 -8.51 -15.24 5.26
CA ASN A 221 -7.24 -15.93 5.32
C ASN A 221 -7.33 -17.50 5.25
N GLU A 222 -8.48 -18.09 4.95
CA GLU A 222 -8.63 -19.55 5.02
C GLU A 222 -7.77 -20.30 3.99
N SER A 223 -7.66 -19.80 2.77
CA SER A 223 -6.80 -20.37 1.73
C SER A 223 -5.33 -20.31 2.12
N THR A 224 -4.89 -19.20 2.69
CA THR A 224 -3.53 -18.99 3.20
C THR A 224 -3.23 -19.99 4.33
N LYS A 225 -4.14 -20.20 5.27
CA LYS A 225 -3.97 -21.20 6.35
C LYS A 225 -3.83 -22.63 5.82
N GLN A 226 -4.57 -22.99 4.77
CA GLN A 226 -4.44 -24.28 4.11
C GLN A 226 -3.07 -24.45 3.45
N ILE A 227 -2.54 -23.39 2.80
CA ILE A 227 -1.19 -23.39 2.23
C ILE A 227 -0.15 -23.59 3.34
N PHE A 228 -0.21 -22.82 4.44
CA PHE A 228 0.70 -22.96 5.57
C PHE A 228 0.68 -24.40 6.14
N LYS A 229 -0.52 -24.93 6.37
CA LYS A 229 -0.68 -26.29 6.88
C LYS A 229 -0.04 -27.33 5.96
N LYS A 230 -0.29 -27.23 4.64
CA LYS A 230 0.28 -28.14 3.65
C LYS A 230 1.82 -28.11 3.65
N LEU A 231 2.40 -26.90 3.70
CA LEU A 231 3.86 -26.73 3.71
C LEU A 231 4.47 -27.29 5.00
N GLN A 232 3.83 -27.06 6.14
CA GLN A 232 4.25 -27.58 7.44
C GLN A 232 4.15 -29.12 7.51
N ASP A 233 3.05 -29.71 7.01
CA ASP A 233 2.85 -31.17 6.97
C ASP A 233 3.94 -31.87 6.14
N GLU A 234 4.59 -31.14 5.20
CA GLU A 234 5.65 -31.62 4.34
C GLU A 234 7.05 -31.13 4.75
N ASP A 235 7.19 -30.50 5.91
CA ASP A 235 8.45 -29.93 6.41
C ASP A 235 9.15 -29.01 5.39
N VAL A 236 8.41 -28.14 4.69
CA VAL A 236 8.95 -27.14 3.78
C VAL A 236 9.15 -25.83 4.55
N PRO A 237 10.37 -25.25 4.58
CA PRO A 237 10.61 -23.96 5.23
C PRO A 237 9.82 -22.82 4.56
N ILE A 238 9.30 -21.89 5.37
CA ILE A 238 8.36 -20.86 4.92
C ILE A 238 8.92 -19.46 5.13
N VAL A 239 8.97 -18.69 4.03
CA VAL A 239 9.18 -17.25 4.04
C VAL A 239 7.85 -16.57 3.72
N SER A 240 7.34 -15.76 4.62
CA SER A 240 6.07 -15.03 4.45
C SER A 240 6.30 -13.60 4.00
N ILE A 241 5.53 -13.17 3.01
CA ILE A 241 5.47 -11.80 2.51
C ILE A 241 4.04 -11.30 2.61
N LEU A 242 3.80 -10.35 3.50
CA LEU A 242 2.48 -9.76 3.73
C LEU A 242 2.30 -8.49 2.88
N LEU A 243 1.26 -8.47 2.05
CA LEU A 243 0.76 -7.31 1.32
C LEU A 243 -0.36 -6.65 2.11
N THR A 244 -0.19 -5.42 2.54
CA THR A 244 -1.18 -4.71 3.35
C THR A 244 -0.97 -3.21 3.35
N GLY A 245 -2.03 -2.43 3.51
CA GLY A 245 -1.97 -0.99 3.72
C GLY A 245 -1.86 -0.58 5.19
N ARG A 246 -1.90 -1.55 6.14
CA ARG A 246 -1.95 -1.29 7.59
C ARG A 246 -1.34 -2.44 8.40
N PRO A 247 -0.96 -2.22 9.69
CA PRO A 247 -0.62 -3.32 10.59
C PRO A 247 -1.84 -4.20 10.86
N LEU A 248 -1.65 -5.53 10.78
CA LEU A 248 -2.69 -6.53 11.04
C LEU A 248 -2.24 -7.51 12.13
N TRP A 249 -3.18 -8.10 12.85
CA TRP A 249 -2.88 -9.19 13.77
C TRP A 249 -2.63 -10.48 12.98
N MET A 250 -1.37 -10.92 12.94
CA MET A 250 -0.86 -12.01 12.11
C MET A 250 -0.05 -13.02 12.92
N ASN A 251 -0.41 -13.25 14.17
CA ASN A 251 0.39 -14.08 15.07
C ASN A 251 0.54 -15.54 14.59
N SER A 252 -0.51 -16.12 14.02
CA SER A 252 -0.51 -17.48 13.48
C SER A 252 0.47 -17.61 12.31
N GLU A 253 0.42 -16.67 11.37
CA GLU A 253 1.27 -16.63 10.19
C GLU A 253 2.73 -16.34 10.55
N ILE A 254 2.98 -15.46 11.52
CA ILE A 254 4.32 -15.21 12.05
C ILE A 254 4.88 -16.47 12.76
N ASN A 255 4.06 -17.17 13.55
CA ASN A 255 4.47 -18.41 14.19
C ASN A 255 4.83 -19.50 13.16
N SER A 256 4.04 -19.61 12.11
CA SER A 256 4.17 -20.62 11.05
C SER A 256 5.33 -20.35 10.08
N SER A 257 5.99 -19.19 10.16
CA SER A 257 7.03 -18.76 9.22
C SER A 257 8.42 -18.88 9.81
N ASP A 258 9.43 -19.23 8.98
CA ASP A 258 10.85 -19.09 9.33
C ASP A 258 11.34 -17.65 9.13
N ALA A 259 10.80 -16.93 8.14
CA ALA A 259 10.97 -15.49 8.01
C ALA A 259 9.63 -14.81 7.71
N PHE A 260 9.45 -13.58 8.23
CA PHE A 260 8.23 -12.79 8.02
C PHE A 260 8.59 -11.37 7.62
N ILE A 261 8.06 -10.94 6.47
CA ILE A 261 8.32 -9.64 5.84
C ILE A 261 7.00 -8.92 5.62
N VAL A 262 6.93 -7.66 6.02
CA VAL A 262 5.84 -6.75 5.63
C VAL A 262 6.31 -5.99 4.40
N ALA A 263 5.70 -6.25 3.26
CA ALA A 263 6.05 -5.62 1.98
C ALA A 263 5.22 -4.36 1.69
N TRP A 264 4.19 -4.11 2.49
CA TRP A 264 3.23 -3.05 2.23
C TRP A 264 2.61 -3.22 0.84
N LEU A 265 2.73 -2.21 -0.02
CA LEU A 265 2.24 -2.22 -1.39
C LEU A 265 3.40 -1.87 -2.33
N PRO A 266 4.15 -2.88 -2.83
CA PRO A 266 5.35 -2.65 -3.66
C PRO A 266 5.06 -2.14 -5.08
N GLY A 267 3.78 -2.00 -5.45
CA GLY A 267 3.37 -1.44 -6.73
C GLY A 267 3.88 -2.26 -7.93
N SER A 268 4.47 -1.60 -8.90
CA SER A 268 4.98 -2.25 -10.12
C SER A 268 6.33 -2.96 -9.95
N GLU A 269 6.94 -2.92 -8.74
CA GLU A 269 8.35 -3.31 -8.57
C GLU A 269 8.53 -4.52 -7.64
N GLY A 270 7.89 -5.65 -7.96
CA GLY A 270 8.12 -6.92 -7.25
C GLY A 270 9.58 -7.38 -7.25
N GLY A 271 10.37 -6.96 -8.26
CA GLY A 271 11.82 -7.17 -8.28
C GLY A 271 12.56 -6.52 -7.10
N GLY A 272 12.02 -5.43 -6.52
CA GLY A 272 12.59 -4.81 -5.32
C GLY A 272 12.46 -5.67 -4.07
N VAL A 273 11.43 -6.53 -4.02
CA VAL A 273 11.28 -7.57 -2.98
C VAL A 273 12.37 -8.63 -3.14
N ALA A 274 12.53 -9.14 -4.37
CA ALA A 274 13.55 -10.14 -4.68
C ALA A 274 14.99 -9.65 -4.40
N ASP A 275 15.27 -8.36 -4.61
CA ASP A 275 16.56 -7.75 -4.30
C ASP A 275 16.99 -7.93 -2.84
N LEU A 276 16.03 -7.94 -1.93
CA LEU A 276 16.28 -8.08 -0.50
C LEU A 276 16.35 -9.54 -0.05
N ILE A 277 15.58 -10.44 -0.66
CA ILE A 277 15.44 -11.81 -0.16
C ILE A 277 16.31 -12.82 -0.87
N VAL A 278 16.82 -12.54 -2.08
CA VAL A 278 17.70 -13.44 -2.83
C VAL A 278 19.15 -13.00 -2.69
N SER A 279 20.01 -13.93 -2.35
CA SER A 279 21.47 -13.72 -2.22
C SER A 279 22.16 -13.36 -3.55
N ASP A 280 23.42 -12.99 -3.47
CA ASP A 280 24.34 -13.01 -4.60
C ASP A 280 24.83 -14.46 -4.89
N LYS A 281 25.73 -14.61 -5.85
CA LYS A 281 26.31 -15.93 -6.22
C LYS A 281 27.16 -16.55 -5.12
N ASN A 282 27.58 -15.78 -4.13
CA ASN A 282 28.39 -16.25 -3.01
C ASN A 282 27.53 -16.64 -1.80
N GLY A 283 26.21 -16.36 -1.85
CA GLY A 283 25.29 -16.57 -0.75
C GLY A 283 25.15 -15.35 0.17
N ASP A 284 25.77 -14.22 -0.17
CA ASP A 284 25.68 -12.99 0.62
C ASP A 284 24.44 -12.14 0.24
N PRO A 285 23.84 -11.37 1.19
CA PRO A 285 22.75 -10.46 0.86
C PRO A 285 23.17 -9.41 -0.17
N ARG A 286 22.39 -9.25 -1.25
CA ARG A 286 22.64 -8.20 -2.25
C ARG A 286 22.32 -6.80 -1.70
N TYR A 287 21.29 -6.70 -0.89
CA TYR A 287 20.89 -5.50 -0.16
C TYR A 287 20.45 -5.88 1.25
N ASP A 288 20.56 -4.96 2.21
CA ASP A 288 20.09 -5.18 3.58
C ASP A 288 18.73 -4.51 3.81
N PHE A 289 17.94 -5.05 4.72
CA PHE A 289 16.67 -4.45 5.15
C PHE A 289 16.94 -3.18 5.96
N THR A 290 16.38 -2.06 5.51
CA THR A 290 16.46 -0.75 6.17
C THR A 290 15.10 -0.19 6.59
N GLY A 291 14.01 -0.78 6.06
CA GLY A 291 12.65 -0.39 6.39
C GLY A 291 12.34 -0.55 7.89
N ARG A 292 11.47 0.31 8.38
CA ARG A 292 11.05 0.32 9.78
C ARG A 292 9.54 0.52 9.84
N LEU A 293 8.90 -0.10 10.83
CA LEU A 293 7.46 0.05 11.05
C LEU A 293 7.09 1.52 11.26
N SER A 294 6.17 2.03 10.45
CA SER A 294 5.59 3.36 10.60
C SER A 294 4.49 3.41 11.66
N PHE A 295 4.04 2.25 12.13
CA PHE A 295 3.05 2.07 13.19
C PHE A 295 3.47 0.90 14.07
N PRO A 296 3.09 0.87 15.36
CA PRO A 296 3.29 -0.31 16.19
C PRO A 296 2.51 -1.51 15.65
N TRP A 297 3.05 -2.73 15.81
CA TRP A 297 2.40 -3.96 15.32
C TRP A 297 1.52 -4.59 16.40
N PRO A 298 0.23 -4.91 16.12
CA PRO A 298 -0.72 -5.36 17.13
C PRO A 298 -0.36 -6.75 17.68
N LYS A 299 -0.55 -6.92 18.99
CA LYS A 299 -0.35 -8.16 19.71
C LYS A 299 -1.59 -9.06 19.72
N TYR A 300 -2.76 -8.44 19.64
CA TYR A 300 -4.06 -9.06 19.67
C TYR A 300 -4.91 -8.52 18.51
N GLU A 301 -5.99 -9.22 18.23
CA GLU A 301 -7.06 -8.68 17.39
C GLU A 301 -7.66 -7.44 18.06
N VAL A 302 -7.55 -6.28 17.43
CA VAL A 302 -7.97 -5.00 18.00
C VAL A 302 -9.27 -4.55 17.38
N ASN A 303 -10.24 -4.18 18.22
CA ASN A 303 -11.47 -3.53 17.79
C ASN A 303 -11.25 -2.02 17.67
N LEU A 304 -11.21 -1.51 16.45
CA LEU A 304 -10.96 -0.09 16.17
C LEU A 304 -12.06 0.87 16.64
N LYS A 305 -13.25 0.37 16.95
CA LYS A 305 -14.37 1.22 17.38
C LYS A 305 -14.32 1.59 18.87
N ASN A 306 -13.59 0.84 19.68
CA ASN A 306 -13.74 0.90 21.13
C ASN A 306 -12.47 1.27 21.92
N GLU A 307 -11.27 1.34 21.30
CA GLU A 307 -10.04 1.42 22.08
C GLU A 307 -8.98 2.39 21.51
N ALA A 308 -8.51 3.28 22.37
CA ALA A 308 -7.17 3.87 22.17
C ALA A 308 -6.16 2.78 22.51
N LEU A 309 -5.33 2.37 21.53
CA LEU A 309 -4.35 1.30 21.69
C LEU A 309 -3.32 1.65 22.79
N ALA A 310 -3.31 0.88 23.86
CA ALA A 310 -2.31 1.01 24.93
C ALA A 310 -0.97 0.40 24.49
N VAL A 311 0.14 0.85 25.09
CA VAL A 311 1.51 0.45 24.70
C VAL A 311 1.77 -1.07 24.85
N ASP A 312 1.07 -1.75 25.74
CA ASP A 312 1.17 -3.18 26.00
C ASP A 312 0.40 -4.07 25.01
N GLN A 313 -0.36 -3.43 24.10
CA GLN A 313 -1.13 -4.12 23.05
C GLN A 313 -0.31 -4.36 21.77
N PHE A 314 0.99 -4.07 21.77
CA PHE A 314 1.86 -4.25 20.61
C PHE A 314 2.93 -5.30 20.84
N ILE A 315 3.24 -6.11 19.81
CA ILE A 315 4.40 -7.03 19.83
C ILE A 315 5.68 -6.34 19.36
N LEU A 316 5.55 -5.34 18.49
CA LEU A 316 6.66 -4.54 18.01
C LEU A 316 6.30 -3.05 18.08
N PRO A 317 7.20 -2.19 18.57
CA PRO A 317 6.96 -0.74 18.65
C PRO A 317 7.11 -0.06 17.27
N LEU A 318 6.65 1.19 17.18
CA LEU A 318 7.02 2.12 16.12
C LEU A 318 8.54 2.12 15.91
N GLY A 319 8.99 2.06 14.66
CA GLY A 319 10.41 2.05 14.29
C GLY A 319 11.08 0.68 14.40
N ALA A 320 10.36 -0.38 14.79
CA ALA A 320 10.88 -1.74 14.76
C ALA A 320 11.15 -2.21 13.33
N GLY A 321 12.07 -3.14 13.18
CA GLY A 321 12.49 -3.77 11.93
C GLY A 321 13.90 -4.32 12.06
N MET A 322 14.14 -5.45 11.45
CA MET A 322 15.45 -6.13 11.45
C MET A 322 16.30 -5.73 10.24
N SER A 323 17.55 -6.08 10.31
CA SER A 323 18.49 -6.20 9.20
C SER A 323 19.07 -7.62 9.24
N TYR A 324 19.84 -8.03 8.24
CA TYR A 324 20.56 -9.29 8.27
C TYR A 324 21.58 -9.42 9.42
N LYS A 325 21.98 -8.28 10.01
CA LYS A 325 22.94 -8.23 11.13
C LYS A 325 22.28 -8.28 12.50
N THR A 326 20.95 -8.21 12.57
CA THR A 326 20.20 -8.16 13.83
C THR A 326 19.37 -9.44 14.00
N LYS A 327 19.15 -9.84 15.25
CA LYS A 327 18.26 -10.96 15.57
C LYS A 327 16.85 -10.47 15.85
N SER A 328 15.87 -11.34 15.62
CA SER A 328 14.48 -11.05 15.97
C SER A 328 14.33 -10.80 17.47
N THR A 329 13.52 -9.80 17.81
CA THR A 329 13.11 -9.49 19.17
C THR A 329 11.74 -10.09 19.52
N LEU A 330 11.12 -10.78 18.55
CA LEU A 330 9.84 -11.44 18.78
C LEU A 330 10.04 -12.65 19.72
N PRO A 331 9.05 -12.95 20.59
CA PRO A 331 9.00 -14.20 21.31
C PRO A 331 9.00 -15.42 20.37
N ASN A 332 9.48 -16.56 20.85
CA ASN A 332 9.47 -17.80 20.06
C ASN A 332 8.05 -18.26 19.65
N TYR A 333 7.05 -17.84 20.39
CA TYR A 333 5.64 -18.12 20.11
C TYR A 333 4.76 -16.93 20.51
N LEU A 334 3.90 -16.53 19.61
CA LEU A 334 2.90 -15.47 19.79
C LEU A 334 1.54 -16.12 20.09
N SER A 335 0.77 -15.54 21.01
CA SER A 335 -0.58 -16.05 21.32
C SER A 335 -1.50 -15.92 20.10
N GLU A 336 -2.13 -17.01 19.70
CA GLU A 336 -3.10 -17.07 18.61
C GLU A 336 -4.55 -16.96 19.10
N LYS A 337 -4.74 -16.72 20.41
CA LYS A 337 -6.07 -16.51 20.97
C LYS A 337 -6.53 -15.11 20.64
N SER A 338 -7.66 -15.00 19.93
CA SER A 338 -8.38 -13.73 19.80
C SER A 338 -8.76 -13.22 21.19
N SER A 339 -8.67 -11.92 21.38
CA SER A 339 -9.12 -11.24 22.60
C SER A 339 -10.58 -10.78 22.49
N VAL A 340 -11.26 -11.11 21.39
CA VAL A 340 -12.65 -10.71 21.10
C VAL A 340 -13.57 -11.90 21.24
#